data_584ee51d67f42acc2095f63a5dc9930f
#
_entry.id   584ee51d67f42acc2095f63a5dc9930f
#
_cell.length_a   1.000
_cell.length_b   1.000
_cell.length_c   1.000
_cell.angle_alpha   90.00
_cell.angle_beta   90.00
_cell.angle_gamma   90.00
#
_symmetry.space_group_name_H-M   'P 1'
#
loop_
_entity.id
_entity.type
_entity.pdbx_description
1 polymer ?
#
loop_
_entity_poly.entity_id
_entity_poly.type
_entity_poly.pdbx_seq_one_letter_code
_entity_poly.pdbx_strand_id
1 'polypeptide(L)'
;MQTGFAMLEVGAVQAKNAKNILIKNVFDASLGGIMWYTTGYGIALGSDSYETSGNNGFIGTDGFLLTTGAFRGSGDDVGINWAGWLFQWAFAATTATIVSGAVVERVTFGAYVIYAMCLLGFIYPVVVHWGWSAGGWASAWRETELLMDCGVLDFAGSGVVHMTGGTAALVGAVLLGPRSGRFIDGIPVELPQLSFVYQTLGTLCLWMGWYGFNGVSTLAIVGLGEVAARAMVNTTIAGGVACVTSVTVAYFRLGYVDITAANNGVLGGLVAITAG
;
A
#
# COMPACT_ATOMS: atom_id res chain seq x y z
N MET A 1 9.45 -4.18 -0.35
CA MET A 1 8.60 -3.12 -0.93
C MET A 1 9.23 -1.73 -0.74
N GLN A 2 9.54 -1.23 0.47
CA GLN A 2 10.01 0.16 0.70
C GLN A 2 11.27 0.55 -0.08
N THR A 3 12.25 -0.34 -0.25
CA THR A 3 13.42 -0.10 -1.12
C THR A 3 13.00 0.13 -2.58
N GLY A 4 12.03 -0.63 -3.06
CA GLY A 4 11.49 -0.48 -4.41
C GLY A 4 10.82 0.88 -4.61
N PHE A 5 9.97 1.31 -3.67
CA PHE A 5 9.37 2.65 -3.71
C PHE A 5 10.43 3.75 -3.67
N ALA A 6 11.41 3.65 -2.78
CA ALA A 6 12.48 4.64 -2.68
C ALA A 6 13.24 4.79 -4.01
N MET A 7 13.57 3.68 -4.68
CA MET A 7 14.25 3.69 -5.98
C MET A 7 13.35 4.23 -7.10
N LEU A 8 12.10 3.80 -7.15
CA LEU A 8 11.11 4.28 -8.12
C LEU A 8 10.93 5.80 -8.01
N GLU A 9 10.67 6.28 -6.81
CA GLU A 9 10.39 7.69 -6.55
C GLU A 9 11.62 8.58 -6.76
N VAL A 10 12.79 8.16 -6.26
CA VAL A 10 14.02 8.95 -6.46
C VAL A 10 14.38 9.05 -7.92
N GLY A 11 14.13 8.01 -8.71
CA GLY A 11 14.34 8.04 -10.15
C GLY A 11 13.40 9.02 -10.88
N ALA A 12 12.17 9.17 -10.38
CA ALA A 12 11.11 9.96 -11.01
C ALA A 12 11.15 11.47 -10.68
N VAL A 13 11.86 11.88 -9.62
CA VAL A 13 11.96 13.29 -9.22
C VAL A 13 13.16 13.99 -9.88
N GLN A 14 13.17 15.33 -9.80
CA GLN A 14 14.35 16.11 -10.19
C GLN A 14 15.50 15.89 -9.20
N ALA A 15 16.74 15.95 -9.67
CA ALA A 15 17.95 15.70 -8.88
C ALA A 15 18.01 16.49 -7.56
N LYS A 16 17.56 17.75 -7.58
CA LYS A 16 17.51 18.62 -6.38
C LYS A 16 16.63 18.09 -5.26
N ASN A 17 15.66 17.23 -5.59
CA ASN A 17 14.67 16.68 -4.65
C ASN A 17 15.00 15.25 -4.20
N ALA A 18 16.06 14.62 -4.75
CA ALA A 18 16.43 13.23 -4.44
C ALA A 18 16.61 12.99 -2.94
N LYS A 19 17.34 13.88 -2.24
CA LYS A 19 17.55 13.77 -0.79
C LYS A 19 16.23 13.88 -0.01
N ASN A 20 15.33 14.75 -0.44
CA ASN A 20 14.04 14.97 0.23
C ASN A 20 13.14 13.73 0.13
N ILE A 21 13.05 13.11 -1.05
CA ILE A 21 12.21 11.93 -1.23
C ILE A 21 12.77 10.70 -0.51
N LEU A 22 14.09 10.51 -0.52
CA LEU A 22 14.73 9.40 0.18
C LEU A 22 14.48 9.47 1.69
N ILE A 23 14.60 10.67 2.30
CA ILE A 23 14.32 10.80 3.74
C ILE A 23 12.84 10.53 4.05
N LYS A 24 11.90 10.93 3.18
CA LYS A 24 10.48 10.61 3.34
C LYS A 24 10.23 9.10 3.32
N ASN A 25 10.84 8.36 2.40
CA ASN A 25 10.73 6.89 2.34
C ASN A 25 11.27 6.20 3.60
N VAL A 26 12.40 6.69 4.16
CA VAL A 26 12.91 6.18 5.45
C VAL A 26 11.93 6.50 6.58
N PHE A 27 11.33 7.69 6.57
CA PHE A 27 10.33 8.07 7.56
C PHE A 27 9.05 7.24 7.44
N ASP A 28 8.59 6.89 6.24
CA ASP A 28 7.41 6.04 6.05
C ASP A 28 7.58 4.68 6.71
N ALA A 29 8.72 4.05 6.52
CA ALA A 29 9.02 2.79 7.16
C ALA A 29 9.11 2.93 8.69
N SER A 30 9.82 3.95 9.17
CA SER A 30 10.09 4.16 10.60
C SER A 30 8.84 4.63 11.35
N LEU A 31 8.19 5.68 10.84
CA LEU A 31 6.98 6.24 11.42
C LEU A 31 5.83 5.24 11.32
N GLY A 32 5.76 4.50 10.18
CA GLY A 32 4.82 3.42 9.99
C GLY A 32 4.92 2.36 11.07
N GLY A 33 6.13 1.94 11.45
CA GLY A 33 6.34 1.00 12.55
C GLY A 33 5.85 1.55 13.89
N ILE A 34 6.17 2.81 14.18
CA ILE A 34 5.76 3.47 15.44
C ILE A 34 4.23 3.62 15.49
N MET A 35 3.61 4.15 14.45
CA MET A 35 2.16 4.37 14.42
C MET A 35 1.38 3.05 14.40
N TRP A 36 1.89 2.04 13.68
CA TRP A 36 1.28 0.71 13.65
C TRP A 36 1.37 0.02 15.02
N TYR A 37 2.50 0.18 15.73
CA TYR A 37 2.68 -0.34 17.08
C TYR A 37 1.78 0.35 18.11
N THR A 38 1.66 1.67 18.04
CA THR A 38 0.96 2.44 19.09
C THR A 38 -0.55 2.39 18.96
N THR A 39 -1.07 2.68 17.77
CA THR A 39 -2.52 2.83 17.53
C THR A 39 -3.02 1.99 16.36
N GLY A 40 -2.26 1.89 15.28
CA GLY A 40 -2.72 1.33 14.02
C GLY A 40 -3.19 -0.10 14.14
N TYR A 41 -2.40 -0.99 14.75
CA TYR A 41 -2.79 -2.39 14.92
C TYR A 41 -4.07 -2.54 15.74
N GLY A 42 -4.20 -1.81 16.84
CA GLY A 42 -5.38 -1.87 17.70
C GLY A 42 -6.66 -1.40 17.00
N ILE A 43 -6.57 -0.32 16.24
CA ILE A 43 -7.72 0.17 15.44
C ILE A 43 -8.07 -0.84 14.33
N ALA A 44 -7.06 -1.41 13.66
CA ALA A 44 -7.25 -2.28 12.50
C ALA A 44 -7.74 -3.68 12.87
N LEU A 45 -7.07 -4.33 13.82
CA LEU A 45 -7.21 -5.76 14.12
C LEU A 45 -7.40 -6.05 15.61
N GLY A 46 -7.55 -5.01 16.43
CA GLY A 46 -7.94 -5.16 17.81
C GLY A 46 -9.29 -5.89 17.90
N SER A 47 -9.50 -6.64 18.98
CA SER A 47 -10.75 -7.33 19.18
C SER A 47 -11.89 -6.30 19.18
N ASP A 48 -12.73 -6.47 18.25
CA ASP A 48 -14.06 -5.96 18.26
C ASP A 48 -14.87 -7.11 18.86
N SER A 49 -15.35 -6.93 20.08
CA SER A 49 -16.01 -7.99 20.84
C SER A 49 -17.28 -8.44 20.10
N TYR A 50 -17.08 -9.29 19.10
CA TYR A 50 -18.13 -9.92 18.33
C TYR A 50 -19.06 -10.79 19.22
N GLU A 51 -18.51 -11.30 20.34
CA GLU A 51 -19.26 -12.14 21.28
C GLU A 51 -20.17 -11.38 22.25
N THR A 52 -20.06 -10.06 22.33
CA THR A 52 -20.92 -9.24 23.18
C THR A 52 -21.65 -8.19 22.34
N SER A 53 -22.96 -8.12 22.44
CA SER A 53 -23.86 -7.16 21.79
C SER A 53 -23.32 -5.71 21.87
N GLY A 54 -22.49 -5.29 20.91
CA GLY A 54 -21.85 -3.97 20.91
C GLY A 54 -20.75 -3.79 19.88
N ASN A 55 -20.55 -4.72 18.95
CA ASN A 55 -19.65 -4.55 17.83
C ASN A 55 -20.04 -3.30 17.03
N ASN A 56 -19.15 -2.31 16.95
CA ASN A 56 -19.41 -1.09 16.22
C ASN A 56 -19.13 -1.22 14.71
N GLY A 57 -18.47 -2.29 14.27
CA GLY A 57 -18.11 -2.56 12.87
C GLY A 57 -17.15 -1.54 12.26
N PHE A 58 -16.72 -0.53 13.00
CA PHE A 58 -16.02 0.63 12.48
C PHE A 58 -14.52 0.66 12.85
N ILE A 59 -14.19 0.36 14.10
CA ILE A 59 -12.80 0.33 14.63
C ILE A 59 -12.65 -0.77 15.67
N GLY A 60 -11.44 -1.33 15.77
CA GLY A 60 -11.01 -2.14 16.90
C GLY A 60 -10.83 -1.30 18.16
N THR A 61 -11.03 -1.90 19.32
CA THR A 61 -11.08 -1.20 20.62
C THR A 61 -10.00 -1.63 21.59
N ASP A 62 -9.16 -2.62 21.26
CA ASP A 62 -8.06 -3.10 22.09
C ASP A 62 -6.77 -3.37 21.27
N GLY A 63 -5.77 -4.01 21.91
CA GLY A 63 -4.52 -4.34 21.22
C GLY A 63 -3.57 -3.17 21.03
N PHE A 64 -3.90 -2.00 21.56
CA PHE A 64 -3.01 -0.83 21.53
C PHE A 64 -1.69 -1.14 22.24
N LEU A 65 -0.56 -0.69 21.68
CA LEU A 65 0.78 -0.96 22.19
C LEU A 65 1.06 -2.47 22.37
N LEU A 66 0.33 -3.33 21.66
CA LEU A 66 0.41 -4.79 21.72
C LEU A 66 0.27 -5.34 23.15
N THR A 67 -0.60 -4.74 23.94
CA THR A 67 -0.75 -5.06 25.37
C THR A 67 -1.67 -6.24 25.66
N THR A 68 -2.39 -6.75 24.66
CA THR A 68 -3.29 -7.91 24.80
C THR A 68 -2.54 -9.23 25.02
N GLY A 69 -3.24 -10.22 25.58
CA GLY A 69 -2.72 -11.57 25.79
C GLY A 69 -2.21 -12.25 24.52
N ALA A 70 -2.74 -11.85 23.34
CA ALA A 70 -2.31 -12.34 22.03
C ALA A 70 -0.80 -12.13 21.75
N PHE A 71 -0.18 -11.12 22.35
CA PHE A 71 1.25 -10.80 22.21
C PHE A 71 2.08 -11.13 23.44
N ARG A 72 1.48 -11.72 24.47
CA ARG A 72 2.12 -12.05 25.74
C ARG A 72 2.19 -13.57 25.94
N GLY A 73 3.29 -14.03 26.50
CA GLY A 73 3.50 -15.45 26.73
C GLY A 73 4.52 -16.06 25.78
N SER A 74 4.41 -17.34 25.55
CA SER A 74 5.27 -18.11 24.64
C SER A 74 4.44 -19.21 23.97
N GLY A 75 4.84 -19.57 22.76
CA GLY A 75 4.19 -20.60 21.97
C GLY A 75 3.96 -20.20 20.51
N ASP A 76 3.49 -21.12 19.72
CA ASP A 76 3.32 -20.91 18.28
C ASP A 76 2.27 -19.84 17.97
N ASP A 77 1.18 -19.78 18.74
CA ASP A 77 0.12 -18.78 18.54
C ASP A 77 0.64 -17.34 18.74
N VAL A 78 1.50 -17.11 19.73
CA VAL A 78 2.15 -15.81 19.95
C VAL A 78 3.08 -15.46 18.79
N GLY A 79 3.82 -16.45 18.28
CA GLY A 79 4.66 -16.29 17.10
C GLY A 79 3.89 -15.89 15.86
N ILE A 80 2.72 -16.50 15.63
CA ILE A 80 1.81 -16.16 14.52
C ILE A 80 1.31 -14.71 14.64
N ASN A 81 0.96 -14.25 15.84
CA ASN A 81 0.51 -12.88 16.04
C ASN A 81 1.62 -11.84 15.74
N TRP A 82 2.85 -12.11 16.15
CA TRP A 82 4.01 -11.27 15.80
C TRP A 82 4.28 -11.25 14.28
N ALA A 83 4.18 -12.39 13.63
CA ALA A 83 4.32 -12.49 12.17
C ALA A 83 3.20 -11.70 11.46
N GLY A 84 1.96 -11.82 11.94
CA GLY A 84 0.81 -11.06 11.45
C GLY A 84 0.99 -9.56 11.62
N TRP A 85 1.50 -9.11 12.77
CA TRP A 85 1.81 -7.69 13.00
C TRP A 85 2.83 -7.16 11.97
N LEU A 86 3.92 -7.90 11.76
CA LEU A 86 4.96 -7.51 10.80
C LEU A 86 4.43 -7.49 9.36
N PHE A 87 3.64 -8.49 9.00
CA PHE A 87 2.98 -8.58 7.70
C PHE A 87 2.08 -7.35 7.46
N GLN A 88 1.20 -7.04 8.38
CA GLN A 88 0.27 -5.92 8.27
C GLN A 88 0.96 -4.55 8.34
N TRP A 89 2.07 -4.41 9.08
CA TRP A 89 2.89 -3.22 9.04
C TRP A 89 3.43 -2.92 7.64
N ALA A 90 3.83 -3.95 6.89
CA ALA A 90 4.33 -3.76 5.52
C ALA A 90 3.24 -3.17 4.59
N PHE A 91 1.99 -3.54 4.78
CA PHE A 91 0.85 -2.96 4.06
C PHE A 91 0.57 -1.51 4.45
N ALA A 92 0.60 -1.21 5.75
CA ALA A 92 0.46 0.15 6.25
C ALA A 92 1.52 1.09 5.68
N ALA A 93 2.80 0.69 5.74
CA ALA A 93 3.90 1.45 5.17
C ALA A 93 3.74 1.66 3.65
N THR A 94 3.25 0.65 2.92
CA THR A 94 2.96 0.74 1.49
C THR A 94 1.90 1.80 1.20
N THR A 95 0.80 1.82 1.97
CA THR A 95 -0.28 2.81 1.79
C THR A 95 0.23 4.25 1.93
N ALA A 96 1.09 4.53 2.90
CA ALA A 96 1.69 5.85 3.09
C ALA A 96 2.61 6.24 1.91
N THR A 97 3.43 5.29 1.45
CA THR A 97 4.38 5.55 0.36
C THR A 97 3.69 5.77 -0.99
N ILE A 98 2.51 5.17 -1.25
CA ILE A 98 1.71 5.48 -2.45
C ILE A 98 1.39 6.98 -2.53
N VAL A 99 1.08 7.62 -1.41
CA VAL A 99 0.79 9.05 -1.37
C VAL A 99 2.06 9.88 -1.52
N SER A 100 3.21 9.41 -1.01
CA SER A 100 4.48 10.14 -1.10
C SER A 100 4.84 10.49 -2.53
N GLY A 101 4.70 9.55 -3.45
CA GLY A 101 4.94 9.75 -4.88
C GLY A 101 4.04 10.80 -5.52
N ALA A 102 2.77 10.87 -5.13
CA ALA A 102 1.82 11.84 -5.66
C ALA A 102 2.08 13.26 -5.20
N VAL A 103 2.53 13.45 -3.96
CA VAL A 103 2.75 14.78 -3.36
C VAL A 103 4.22 15.22 -3.40
N VAL A 104 5.10 14.40 -3.97
CA VAL A 104 6.52 14.69 -4.10
C VAL A 104 6.77 16.01 -4.85
N GLU A 105 7.83 16.74 -4.47
CA GLU A 105 8.20 18.05 -5.01
C GLU A 105 7.22 19.20 -4.73
N ARG A 106 6.12 18.94 -3.99
CA ARG A 106 5.05 19.92 -3.74
C ARG A 106 4.70 20.11 -2.27
N VAL A 107 4.97 19.12 -1.42
CA VAL A 107 4.64 19.12 0.00
C VAL A 107 5.85 19.43 0.85
N THR A 108 5.68 20.26 1.90
CA THR A 108 6.72 20.50 2.91
C THR A 108 6.93 19.24 3.76
N PHE A 109 8.13 19.08 4.31
CA PHE A 109 8.44 17.91 5.12
C PHE A 109 7.55 17.79 6.37
N GLY A 110 7.28 18.92 7.06
CA GLY A 110 6.41 18.92 8.24
C GLY A 110 4.96 18.51 7.93
N ALA A 111 4.39 19.03 6.84
CA ALA A 111 3.05 18.64 6.41
C ALA A 111 3.01 17.15 6.02
N TYR A 112 4.08 16.66 5.40
CA TYR A 112 4.23 15.24 5.07
C TYR A 112 4.19 14.35 6.31
N VAL A 113 4.95 14.69 7.35
CA VAL A 113 4.98 13.93 8.61
C VAL A 113 3.60 13.88 9.26
N ILE A 114 2.90 15.02 9.35
CA ILE A 114 1.55 15.09 9.93
C ILE A 114 0.59 14.20 9.15
N TYR A 115 0.59 14.31 7.83
CA TYR A 115 -0.27 13.48 6.99
C TYR A 115 0.03 11.99 7.18
N ALA A 116 1.32 11.60 7.20
CA ALA A 116 1.71 10.20 7.37
C ALA A 116 1.26 9.66 8.74
N MET A 117 1.39 10.45 9.81
CA MET A 117 0.87 10.07 11.13
C MET A 117 -0.66 9.85 11.12
N CYS A 118 -1.42 10.75 10.50
CA CYS A 118 -2.88 10.62 10.40
C CYS A 118 -3.27 9.38 9.56
N LEU A 119 -2.59 9.16 8.43
CA LEU A 119 -2.87 8.03 7.57
C LEU A 119 -2.54 6.71 8.24
N LEU A 120 -1.34 6.58 8.80
CA LEU A 120 -0.84 5.34 9.40
C LEU A 120 -1.44 5.03 10.77
N GLY A 121 -1.75 6.07 11.55
CA GLY A 121 -2.27 5.91 12.92
C GLY A 121 -3.78 5.81 13.01
N PHE A 122 -4.51 6.22 11.97
CA PHE A 122 -5.98 6.27 12.03
C PHE A 122 -6.65 5.89 10.71
N ILE A 123 -6.43 6.62 9.61
CA ILE A 123 -7.25 6.48 8.38
C ILE A 123 -7.13 5.08 7.79
N TYR A 124 -5.90 4.64 7.52
CA TYR A 124 -5.66 3.31 6.96
C TYR A 124 -6.09 2.18 7.91
N PRO A 125 -5.75 2.21 9.22
CA PRO A 125 -6.24 1.21 10.18
C PRO A 125 -7.76 1.05 10.21
N VAL A 126 -8.51 2.15 10.11
CA VAL A 126 -9.98 2.12 10.03
C VAL A 126 -10.45 1.36 8.79
N VAL A 127 -9.84 1.63 7.63
CA VAL A 127 -10.19 0.91 6.39
C VAL A 127 -9.81 -0.57 6.45
N VAL A 128 -8.67 -0.90 7.08
CA VAL A 128 -8.27 -2.30 7.36
C VAL A 128 -9.34 -2.98 8.21
N HIS A 129 -9.81 -2.32 9.26
CA HIS A 129 -10.87 -2.86 10.11
C HIS A 129 -12.14 -3.17 9.31
N TRP A 130 -12.57 -2.25 8.48
CA TRP A 130 -13.77 -2.43 7.65
C TRP A 130 -13.71 -3.65 6.75
N GLY A 131 -12.57 -3.88 6.07
CA GLY A 131 -12.45 -4.91 5.04
C GLY A 131 -11.82 -6.23 5.49
N TRP A 132 -10.94 -6.19 6.50
CA TRP A 132 -10.12 -7.35 6.88
C TRP A 132 -10.30 -7.83 8.32
N SER A 133 -10.95 -7.06 9.19
CA SER A 133 -11.28 -7.54 10.53
C SER A 133 -12.56 -8.39 10.49
N ALA A 134 -12.62 -9.44 11.30
CA ALA A 134 -13.86 -10.20 11.50
C ALA A 134 -15.03 -9.35 12.07
N GLY A 135 -14.71 -8.26 12.76
CA GLY A 135 -15.68 -7.28 13.24
C GLY A 135 -16.12 -6.25 12.19
N GLY A 136 -15.32 -6.02 11.14
CA GLY A 136 -15.55 -4.93 10.19
C GLY A 136 -16.87 -5.02 9.43
N TRP A 137 -17.56 -3.90 9.28
CA TRP A 137 -18.91 -3.85 8.68
C TRP A 137 -18.96 -4.33 7.21
N ALA A 138 -17.87 -4.21 6.48
CA ALA A 138 -17.78 -4.62 5.08
C ALA A 138 -17.09 -5.97 4.89
N SER A 139 -16.47 -6.52 5.93
CA SER A 139 -15.59 -7.69 5.83
C SER A 139 -16.34 -8.95 5.42
N ALA A 140 -15.74 -9.73 4.51
CA ALA A 140 -16.20 -11.08 4.19
C ALA A 140 -15.84 -12.12 5.27
N TRP A 141 -15.05 -11.75 6.28
CA TRP A 141 -14.66 -12.62 7.40
C TRP A 141 -15.66 -12.60 8.57
N ARG A 142 -16.74 -11.82 8.45
CA ARG A 142 -17.85 -11.85 9.42
C ARG A 142 -18.62 -13.15 9.31
N GLU A 143 -19.07 -13.65 10.44
CA GLU A 143 -19.91 -14.87 10.47
C GLU A 143 -21.36 -14.62 10.08
N THR A 144 -21.85 -13.40 10.30
CA THR A 144 -23.26 -13.03 10.04
C THR A 144 -23.34 -11.62 9.47
N GLU A 145 -24.49 -11.27 8.89
CA GLU A 145 -24.79 -9.92 8.38
C GLU A 145 -23.77 -9.41 7.35
N LEU A 146 -23.39 -10.27 6.41
CA LEU A 146 -22.47 -9.90 5.35
C LEU A 146 -23.06 -8.81 4.45
N LEU A 147 -22.25 -7.80 4.15
CA LEU A 147 -22.63 -6.77 3.18
C LEU A 147 -22.94 -7.44 1.83
N MET A 148 -24.15 -7.23 1.29
CA MET A 148 -24.65 -7.84 0.04
C MET A 148 -24.54 -9.38 0.03
N ASP A 149 -24.73 -10.01 1.19
CA ASP A 149 -24.69 -11.46 1.41
C ASP A 149 -23.33 -12.14 1.15
N CYS A 150 -22.27 -11.40 0.86
CA CYS A 150 -20.93 -11.95 0.59
C CYS A 150 -19.78 -11.20 1.29
N GLY A 151 -19.99 -9.94 1.70
CA GLY A 151 -18.93 -9.09 2.19
C GLY A 151 -17.98 -8.63 1.07
N VAL A 152 -17.00 -7.81 1.42
CA VAL A 152 -15.95 -7.35 0.52
C VAL A 152 -14.78 -8.34 0.57
N LEU A 153 -14.48 -8.93 -0.59
CA LEU A 153 -13.28 -9.76 -0.79
C LEU A 153 -12.18 -8.87 -1.39
N ASP A 154 -11.11 -8.71 -0.65
CA ASP A 154 -9.89 -8.03 -1.09
C ASP A 154 -8.70 -8.80 -0.57
N PHE A 155 -8.21 -9.74 -1.39
CA PHE A 155 -7.27 -10.79 -0.98
C PHE A 155 -5.97 -10.24 -0.40
N ALA A 156 -5.38 -9.27 -1.08
CA ALA A 156 -4.10 -8.68 -0.68
C ALA A 156 -4.09 -7.14 -0.70
N GLY A 157 -5.24 -6.46 -0.81
CA GLY A 157 -5.34 -5.02 -0.56
C GLY A 157 -5.35 -4.12 -1.80
N SER A 158 -5.90 -4.56 -2.94
CA SER A 158 -6.14 -3.63 -4.05
C SER A 158 -7.04 -2.47 -3.61
N GLY A 159 -8.10 -2.75 -2.84
CA GLY A 159 -8.97 -1.75 -2.24
C GLY A 159 -8.40 -1.19 -0.93
N VAL A 160 -8.20 -2.05 0.05
CA VAL A 160 -7.80 -1.67 1.41
C VAL A 160 -6.49 -0.88 1.44
N VAL A 161 -5.49 -1.25 0.65
CA VAL A 161 -4.18 -0.59 0.60
C VAL A 161 -4.09 0.41 -0.54
N HIS A 162 -4.24 -0.08 -1.78
CA HIS A 162 -3.91 0.72 -2.97
C HIS A 162 -4.97 1.77 -3.29
N MET A 163 -6.26 1.44 -3.19
CA MET A 163 -7.32 2.44 -3.40
C MET A 163 -7.34 3.48 -2.27
N THR A 164 -7.09 3.07 -1.02
CA THR A 164 -6.96 4.00 0.11
C THR A 164 -5.79 4.97 -0.11
N GLY A 165 -4.60 4.45 -0.42
CA GLY A 165 -3.43 5.26 -0.75
C GLY A 165 -3.67 6.12 -1.99
N GLY A 166 -4.24 5.55 -3.05
CA GLY A 166 -4.55 6.25 -4.30
C GLY A 166 -5.56 7.39 -4.14
N THR A 167 -6.60 7.20 -3.32
CA THR A 167 -7.59 8.25 -3.00
C THR A 167 -6.94 9.38 -2.21
N ALA A 168 -6.15 9.06 -1.18
CA ALA A 168 -5.42 10.07 -0.43
C ALA A 168 -4.40 10.81 -1.33
N ALA A 169 -3.74 10.11 -2.24
CA ALA A 169 -2.84 10.67 -3.25
C ALA A 169 -3.57 11.64 -4.20
N LEU A 170 -4.75 11.26 -4.69
CA LEU A 170 -5.58 12.11 -5.54
C LEU A 170 -5.98 13.41 -4.82
N VAL A 171 -6.51 13.31 -3.61
CA VAL A 171 -6.88 14.47 -2.80
C VAL A 171 -5.65 15.37 -2.53
N GLY A 172 -4.53 14.77 -2.13
CA GLY A 172 -3.27 15.50 -1.93
C GLY A 172 -2.79 16.21 -3.20
N ALA A 173 -2.87 15.55 -4.36
CA ALA A 173 -2.48 16.14 -5.63
C ALA A 173 -3.40 17.32 -6.03
N VAL A 174 -4.71 17.20 -5.81
CA VAL A 174 -5.69 18.27 -6.09
C VAL A 174 -5.44 19.48 -5.20
N LEU A 175 -5.25 19.27 -3.89
CA LEU A 175 -5.05 20.36 -2.93
C LEU A 175 -3.71 21.10 -3.13
N LEU A 176 -2.65 20.39 -3.48
CA LEU A 176 -1.32 20.98 -3.70
C LEU A 176 -1.16 21.62 -5.08
N GLY A 177 -1.97 21.22 -6.04
CA GLY A 177 -1.85 21.68 -7.42
C GLY A 177 -0.63 21.13 -8.16
N PRO A 178 -0.28 21.67 -9.32
CA PRO A 178 0.85 21.19 -10.14
C PRO A 178 2.20 21.54 -9.51
N ARG A 179 3.24 20.77 -9.89
CA ARG A 179 4.63 21.08 -9.52
C ARG A 179 5.06 22.42 -10.15
N SER A 180 5.90 23.17 -9.44
CA SER A 180 6.46 24.42 -9.96
C SER A 180 7.19 24.19 -11.28
N GLY A 181 6.87 24.98 -12.31
CA GLY A 181 7.44 24.85 -13.65
C GLY A 181 6.82 23.75 -14.51
N ARG A 182 5.77 23.05 -14.04
CA ARG A 182 5.05 22.05 -14.85
C ARG A 182 4.27 22.68 -15.99
N PHE A 183 3.82 23.92 -15.81
CA PHE A 183 3.10 24.69 -16.82
C PHE A 183 3.80 26.05 -17.01
N ILE A 184 4.04 26.41 -18.28
CA ILE A 184 4.50 27.75 -18.69
C ILE A 184 3.46 28.29 -19.64
N ASP A 185 2.85 29.40 -19.31
CA ASP A 185 1.75 30.03 -20.09
C ASP A 185 0.60 29.05 -20.41
N GLY A 186 0.27 28.17 -19.45
CA GLY A 186 -0.77 27.14 -19.60
C GLY A 186 -0.35 25.90 -20.40
N ILE A 187 0.84 25.89 -20.96
CA ILE A 187 1.37 24.75 -21.74
C ILE A 187 2.13 23.81 -20.80
N PRO A 188 1.84 22.49 -20.82
CA PRO A 188 2.56 21.54 -19.99
C PRO A 188 4.02 21.38 -20.45
N VAL A 189 4.95 21.51 -19.50
CA VAL A 189 6.39 21.31 -19.73
C VAL A 189 6.85 20.06 -19.01
N GLU A 190 7.65 19.24 -19.69
CA GLU A 190 8.24 18.06 -19.08
C GLU A 190 9.31 18.47 -18.05
N LEU A 191 9.20 17.91 -16.84
CA LEU A 191 10.20 18.11 -15.79
C LEU A 191 11.24 16.98 -15.86
N PRO A 192 12.53 17.29 -15.85
CA PRO A 192 13.57 16.27 -15.96
C PRO A 192 13.52 15.31 -14.78
N GLN A 193 13.59 14.03 -15.09
CA GLN A 193 13.65 12.94 -14.10
C GLN A 193 15.13 12.64 -13.79
N LEU A 194 15.40 12.18 -12.57
CA LEU A 194 16.78 11.89 -12.14
C LEU A 194 17.37 10.69 -12.90
N SER A 195 16.64 9.59 -12.99
CA SER A 195 17.18 8.36 -13.56
C SER A 195 16.13 7.31 -13.88
N PHE A 196 16.01 6.94 -15.14
CA PHE A 196 15.20 5.79 -15.56
C PHE A 196 15.75 4.45 -15.02
N VAL A 197 17.07 4.37 -14.78
CA VAL A 197 17.69 3.17 -14.19
C VAL A 197 17.16 2.96 -12.77
N TYR A 198 17.11 4.00 -11.96
CA TYR A 198 16.55 3.89 -10.60
C TYR A 198 15.05 3.60 -10.61
N GLN A 199 14.28 4.21 -11.51
CA GLN A 199 12.86 3.90 -11.64
C GLN A 199 12.63 2.43 -11.98
N THR A 200 13.34 1.91 -12.98
CA THR A 200 13.20 0.52 -13.41
C THR A 200 13.68 -0.45 -12.33
N LEU A 201 14.81 -0.16 -11.67
CA LEU A 201 15.26 -0.94 -10.53
C LEU A 201 14.21 -0.97 -9.42
N GLY A 202 13.62 0.18 -9.10
CA GLY A 202 12.52 0.30 -8.15
C GLY A 202 11.33 -0.56 -8.53
N THR A 203 10.89 -0.50 -9.78
CA THR A 203 9.79 -1.31 -10.32
C THR A 203 10.07 -2.82 -10.18
N LEU A 204 11.28 -3.27 -10.53
CA LEU A 204 11.67 -4.68 -10.40
C LEU A 204 11.75 -5.13 -8.92
N CYS A 205 12.27 -4.28 -8.04
CA CYS A 205 12.26 -4.54 -6.59
C CYS A 205 10.84 -4.62 -6.03
N LEU A 206 9.92 -3.77 -6.51
CA LEU A 206 8.50 -3.83 -6.15
C LEU A 206 7.87 -5.13 -6.65
N TRP A 207 8.13 -5.51 -7.90
CA TRP A 207 7.61 -6.77 -8.45
C TRP A 207 8.07 -7.97 -7.62
N MET A 208 9.36 -8.05 -7.29
CA MET A 208 9.88 -9.09 -6.40
C MET A 208 9.18 -9.07 -5.03
N GLY A 209 9.01 -7.89 -4.44
CA GLY A 209 8.29 -7.73 -3.17
C GLY A 209 6.82 -8.11 -3.25
N TRP A 210 6.20 -8.01 -4.44
CA TRP A 210 4.80 -8.36 -4.67
C TRP A 210 4.54 -9.86 -4.58
N TYR A 211 5.53 -10.70 -4.81
CA TYR A 211 5.38 -12.14 -4.55
C TYR A 211 5.16 -12.43 -3.06
N GLY A 212 5.83 -11.69 -2.17
CA GLY A 212 5.53 -11.72 -0.74
C GLY A 212 4.18 -11.07 -0.43
N PHE A 213 3.88 -9.95 -1.07
CA PHE A 213 2.64 -9.21 -0.85
C PHE A 213 1.40 -10.06 -1.18
N ASN A 214 1.33 -10.63 -2.37
CA ASN A 214 0.19 -11.44 -2.81
C ASN A 214 0.30 -12.91 -2.35
N GLY A 215 1.45 -13.55 -2.50
CA GLY A 215 1.60 -14.97 -2.17
C GLY A 215 1.48 -15.28 -0.69
N VAL A 216 1.92 -14.38 0.19
CA VAL A 216 1.82 -14.57 1.65
C VAL A 216 0.47 -14.09 2.20
N SER A 217 -0.37 -13.44 1.41
CA SER A 217 -1.73 -13.04 1.82
C SER A 217 -2.67 -14.23 2.03
N THR A 218 -2.23 -15.45 1.74
CA THR A 218 -2.87 -16.68 2.24
C THR A 218 -2.81 -16.79 3.77
N LEU A 219 -1.96 -16.00 4.44
CA LEU A 219 -1.67 -16.02 5.89
C LEU A 219 -1.15 -17.36 6.44
N ALA A 220 -1.05 -18.36 5.60
CA ALA A 220 -0.44 -19.67 5.90
C ALA A 220 0.11 -20.29 4.61
N ILE A 221 1.31 -20.86 4.68
CA ILE A 221 1.91 -21.61 3.55
C ILE A 221 1.61 -23.10 3.67
N VAL A 222 1.65 -23.64 4.90
CA VAL A 222 1.32 -25.04 5.14
C VAL A 222 -0.17 -25.27 4.86
N GLY A 223 -0.48 -26.15 3.94
CA GLY A 223 -1.85 -26.43 3.47
C GLY A 223 -2.37 -25.47 2.39
N LEU A 224 -1.79 -24.28 2.24
CA LEU A 224 -2.19 -23.28 1.23
C LEU A 224 -1.11 -22.95 0.20
N GLY A 225 -0.05 -23.76 0.13
CA GLY A 225 1.08 -23.53 -0.78
C GLY A 225 0.68 -23.46 -2.26
N GLU A 226 -0.32 -24.24 -2.69
CA GLU A 226 -0.86 -24.18 -4.06
C GLU A 226 -1.54 -22.84 -4.34
N VAL A 227 -2.34 -22.34 -3.41
CA VAL A 227 -3.02 -21.04 -3.53
C VAL A 227 -1.99 -19.92 -3.59
N ALA A 228 -0.99 -19.94 -2.71
CA ALA A 228 0.11 -18.99 -2.72
C ALA A 228 0.88 -18.99 -4.05
N ALA A 229 1.23 -20.17 -4.56
CA ALA A 229 1.92 -20.32 -5.84
C ALA A 229 1.07 -19.79 -7.01
N ARG A 230 -0.23 -20.06 -7.02
CA ARG A 230 -1.17 -19.58 -8.03
C ARG A 230 -1.29 -18.05 -7.98
N ALA A 231 -1.38 -17.44 -6.80
CA ALA A 231 -1.36 -16.01 -6.62
C ALA A 231 -0.09 -15.36 -7.18
N MET A 232 1.09 -15.99 -6.98
CA MET A 232 2.36 -15.54 -7.55
C MET A 232 2.39 -15.62 -9.08
N VAL A 233 1.86 -16.70 -9.66
CA VAL A 233 1.75 -16.85 -11.13
C VAL A 233 0.83 -15.80 -11.71
N ASN A 234 -0.36 -15.62 -11.14
CA ASN A 234 -1.31 -14.59 -11.56
C ASN A 234 -0.70 -13.19 -11.46
N THR A 235 0.02 -12.90 -10.39
CA THR A 235 0.77 -11.66 -10.20
C THR A 235 1.79 -11.44 -11.32
N THR A 236 2.53 -12.48 -11.71
CA THR A 236 3.50 -12.41 -12.81
C THR A 236 2.83 -12.10 -14.14
N ILE A 237 1.75 -12.81 -14.46
CA ILE A 237 1.01 -12.64 -15.71
C ILE A 237 0.40 -11.22 -15.77
N ALA A 238 -0.26 -10.78 -14.69
CA ALA A 238 -0.89 -9.47 -14.65
C ALA A 238 0.11 -8.32 -14.85
N GLY A 239 1.24 -8.34 -14.13
CA GLY A 239 2.31 -7.35 -14.31
C GLY A 239 2.89 -7.37 -15.73
N GLY A 240 3.13 -8.55 -16.29
CA GLY A 240 3.66 -8.71 -17.65
C GLY A 240 2.70 -8.22 -18.73
N VAL A 241 1.44 -8.65 -18.68
CA VAL A 241 0.42 -8.23 -19.66
C VAL A 241 0.18 -6.73 -19.59
N ALA A 242 0.06 -6.16 -18.40
CA ALA A 242 -0.14 -4.74 -18.22
C ALA A 242 1.06 -3.91 -18.72
N CYS A 243 2.29 -4.38 -18.53
CA CYS A 243 3.49 -3.77 -19.08
C CYS A 243 3.43 -3.73 -20.64
N VAL A 244 3.21 -4.88 -21.26
CA VAL A 244 3.17 -4.98 -22.74
C VAL A 244 2.05 -4.12 -23.30
N THR A 245 0.87 -4.16 -22.69
CA THR A 245 -0.28 -3.35 -23.11
C THR A 245 0.02 -1.85 -23.00
N SER A 246 0.56 -1.41 -21.87
CA SER A 246 0.89 -0.01 -21.62
C SER A 246 1.92 0.53 -22.61
N VAL A 247 2.99 -0.24 -22.87
CA VAL A 247 4.02 0.11 -23.86
C VAL A 247 3.42 0.17 -25.26
N THR A 248 2.57 -0.79 -25.63
CA THR A 248 1.92 -0.84 -26.95
C THR A 248 1.03 0.38 -27.16
N VAL A 249 0.18 0.72 -26.19
CA VAL A 249 -0.68 1.91 -26.26
C VAL A 249 0.16 3.19 -26.32
N ALA A 250 1.22 3.28 -25.50
CA ALA A 250 2.12 4.43 -25.53
C ALA A 250 2.82 4.58 -26.89
N TYR A 251 3.28 3.47 -27.49
CA TYR A 251 3.91 3.47 -28.81
C TYR A 251 2.98 4.02 -29.91
N PHE A 252 1.71 3.58 -29.94
CA PHE A 252 0.75 4.09 -30.93
C PHE A 252 0.40 5.58 -30.72
N ARG A 253 0.51 6.09 -29.49
CA ARG A 253 0.23 7.50 -29.18
C ARG A 253 1.43 8.44 -29.37
N LEU A 254 2.63 7.95 -29.06
CA LEU A 254 3.85 8.77 -28.97
C LEU A 254 4.81 8.53 -30.13
N GLY A 255 4.71 7.37 -30.82
CA GLY A 255 5.61 6.98 -31.91
C GLY A 255 6.94 6.40 -31.46
N TYR A 256 7.16 6.21 -30.14
CA TYR A 256 8.36 5.60 -29.57
C TYR A 256 8.04 4.73 -28.36
N VAL A 257 9.00 3.86 -27.98
CA VAL A 257 8.88 3.00 -26.80
C VAL A 257 9.24 3.81 -25.56
N ASP A 258 8.27 3.92 -24.62
CA ASP A 258 8.45 4.69 -23.37
C ASP A 258 8.67 3.76 -22.18
N ILE A 259 9.83 3.91 -21.52
CA ILE A 259 10.19 3.13 -20.32
C ILE A 259 9.31 3.49 -19.12
N THR A 260 8.83 4.73 -19.04
CA THR A 260 7.92 5.15 -17.96
C THR A 260 6.57 4.46 -18.10
N ALA A 261 6.08 4.31 -19.33
CA ALA A 261 4.87 3.54 -19.61
C ALA A 261 5.05 2.05 -19.23
N ALA A 262 6.23 1.47 -19.49
CA ALA A 262 6.53 0.10 -19.07
C ALA A 262 6.47 -0.06 -17.54
N ASN A 263 7.20 0.79 -16.81
CA ASN A 263 7.25 0.76 -15.35
C ASN A 263 5.85 0.94 -14.72
N ASN A 264 5.09 1.94 -15.19
CA ASN A 264 3.72 2.19 -14.71
C ASN A 264 2.76 1.06 -15.09
N GLY A 265 2.94 0.46 -16.27
CA GLY A 265 2.16 -0.70 -16.70
C GLY A 265 2.35 -1.88 -15.76
N VAL A 266 3.60 -2.24 -15.44
CA VAL A 266 3.89 -3.29 -14.45
C VAL A 266 3.14 -3.01 -13.15
N LEU A 267 3.34 -1.82 -12.57
CA LEU A 267 2.74 -1.48 -11.28
C LEU A 267 1.21 -1.50 -11.31
N GLY A 268 0.59 -0.99 -12.38
CA GLY A 268 -0.86 -1.04 -12.55
C GLY A 268 -1.40 -2.47 -12.58
N GLY A 269 -0.72 -3.37 -13.28
CA GLY A 269 -1.08 -4.79 -13.31
C GLY A 269 -0.93 -5.48 -11.97
N LEU A 270 0.16 -5.20 -11.25
CA LEU A 270 0.40 -5.72 -9.90
C LEU A 270 -0.68 -5.25 -8.92
N VAL A 271 -1.04 -3.97 -8.95
CA VAL A 271 -2.12 -3.41 -8.11
C VAL A 271 -3.46 -4.06 -8.43
N ALA A 272 -3.80 -4.19 -9.70
CA ALA A 272 -5.09 -4.74 -10.12
C ALA A 272 -5.30 -6.18 -9.64
N ILE A 273 -4.28 -7.06 -9.79
CA ILE A 273 -4.37 -8.48 -9.41
C ILE A 273 -4.36 -8.68 -7.90
N THR A 274 -4.01 -7.67 -7.13
CA THR A 274 -3.92 -7.75 -5.66
C THR A 274 -5.31 -7.94 -5.00
N ALA A 275 -6.40 -7.71 -5.71
CA ALA A 275 -7.77 -7.94 -5.21
C ALA A 275 -8.11 -9.42 -5.03
N GLY A 276 -7.50 -10.31 -5.85
CA GLY A 276 -7.85 -11.73 -5.84
C GLY A 276 -6.88 -12.65 -6.55
#